data_a133c04f71833638b6a16f1d8ecf2483
#
_entry.id   a133c04f71833638b6a16f1d8ecf2483
#
_cell.length_a   1.000
_cell.length_b   1.000
_cell.length_c   1.000
_cell.angle_alpha   90.00
_cell.angle_beta   90.00
_cell.angle_gamma   90.00
#
_symmetry.space_group_name_H-M   'P 1'
#
loop_
_entity.id
_entity.type
_entity.pdbx_description
1 polymer ?
#
loop_
_entity_poly.entity_id
_entity_poly.type
_entity_poly.pdbx_seq_one_letter_code
_entity_poly.pdbx_strand_id
1 'polypeptide(L)'
;MEQILKYLRLPELMIHADGEEVTKGSWQRRRGEILYDLQRYAYGFLPPEPLTVREKARVGYDSGWGMDGKPHTRVELIELELIYPNGIYTFPFKLIRPLGIETPPLLVTIGMSLEGIFASLPPEGFVQKGIAVAALATNDITADDWPFDDGICKVLWPEGHGGADAGKLLIWGRCMGYVMQDLLASGEFDETRVGCAGCSRFGKTAMVAGAFEEGFTHVASVCSGCGGASLLRGKIGETVADITKNYGYWFNESYKSFAEDVDSLPVDAHFLAAAVAPRKLLVCSAYEDFWCDPFHEQLTCIAASPAWEVQGMKGFVYPEPKGQNPGPRYAKINEKFCEGDVWYSLREGGHGMPQADWDTIAEFLLQA
;
A
#
# COMPACT_ATOMS: atom_id res chain seq x y z
N MET A 1 13.56 -2.08 21.97
CA MET A 1 12.85 -1.40 20.89
C MET A 1 12.33 -0.03 21.33
N GLU A 2 11.63 0.11 22.43
CA GLU A 2 11.17 1.43 22.93
C GLU A 2 12.29 2.45 23.12
N GLN A 3 13.46 2.02 23.62
CA GLN A 3 14.63 2.90 23.74
C GLN A 3 15.16 3.34 22.36
N ILE A 4 15.09 2.47 21.35
CA ILE A 4 15.48 2.82 19.99
C ILE A 4 14.52 3.86 19.42
N LEU A 5 13.21 3.66 19.55
CA LEU A 5 12.21 4.62 19.10
C LEU A 5 12.38 6.00 19.76
N LYS A 6 12.68 6.04 21.08
CA LYS A 6 13.00 7.29 21.78
C LYS A 6 14.27 7.97 21.25
N TYR A 7 15.29 7.17 20.89
CA TYR A 7 16.53 7.70 20.31
C TYR A 7 16.29 8.33 18.93
N LEU A 8 15.41 7.75 18.14
CA LEU A 8 15.09 8.21 16.77
C LEU A 8 14.33 9.56 16.73
N ARG A 9 13.83 10.06 17.86
CA ARG A 9 13.10 11.35 17.95
C ARG A 9 12.01 11.48 16.90
N LEU A 10 11.18 10.43 16.78
CA LEU A 10 10.09 10.42 15.81
C LEU A 10 9.09 11.57 16.10
N PRO A 11 8.45 12.13 15.08
CA PRO A 11 7.31 13.03 15.27
C PRO A 11 6.20 12.35 16.08
N GLU A 12 5.54 13.15 16.94
CA GLU A 12 4.53 12.65 17.88
C GLU A 12 3.25 12.26 17.16
N LEU A 13 2.99 10.94 17.05
CA LEU A 13 1.82 10.41 16.38
C LEU A 13 0.52 10.75 17.13
N MET A 14 0.54 10.62 18.46
CA MET A 14 -0.65 10.69 19.30
C MET A 14 -0.90 12.08 19.90
N ILE A 15 -0.39 13.12 19.28
CA ILE A 15 -0.63 14.53 19.63
C ILE A 15 -1.24 15.23 18.42
N HIS A 16 -2.34 15.96 18.62
CA HIS A 16 -2.94 16.82 17.61
C HIS A 16 -2.07 18.03 17.27
N ALA A 17 -2.34 18.67 16.13
CA ALA A 17 -1.62 19.88 15.70
C ALA A 17 -1.73 21.05 16.71
N ASP A 18 -2.76 21.09 17.55
CA ASP A 18 -2.95 22.09 18.62
C ASP A 18 -2.34 21.67 19.96
N GLY A 19 -1.68 20.51 20.05
CA GLY A 19 -1.01 19.99 21.23
C GLY A 19 -1.91 19.14 22.14
N GLU A 20 -3.17 18.88 21.79
CA GLU A 20 -4.04 17.99 22.57
C GLU A 20 -3.68 16.51 22.34
N GLU A 21 -3.84 15.68 23.38
CA GLU A 21 -3.66 14.22 23.24
C GLU A 21 -4.78 13.60 22.41
N VAL A 22 -4.41 12.63 21.56
CA VAL A 22 -5.37 11.87 20.75
C VAL A 22 -6.11 10.86 21.61
N THR A 23 -7.43 10.86 21.47
CA THR A 23 -8.33 9.90 22.12
C THR A 23 -9.07 9.08 21.07
N LYS A 24 -9.79 8.03 21.50
CA LYS A 24 -10.67 7.26 20.60
C LYS A 24 -11.66 8.16 19.85
N GLY A 25 -12.23 9.13 20.52
CA GLY A 25 -13.23 10.05 19.92
C GLY A 25 -12.64 11.08 18.96
N SER A 26 -11.32 11.35 19.06
CA SER A 26 -10.64 12.33 18.20
C SER A 26 -9.72 11.69 17.14
N TRP A 27 -9.64 10.35 17.06
CA TRP A 27 -8.78 9.67 16.10
C TRP A 27 -9.02 10.09 14.65
N GLN A 28 -10.28 10.22 14.22
CA GLN A 28 -10.59 10.62 12.84
C GLN A 28 -10.09 12.03 12.52
N ARG A 29 -10.13 12.95 13.48
CA ARG A 29 -9.50 14.27 13.34
C ARG A 29 -7.99 14.13 13.17
N ARG A 30 -7.33 13.34 14.03
CA ARG A 30 -5.88 13.11 13.92
C ARG A 30 -5.49 12.47 12.60
N ARG A 31 -6.24 11.47 12.16
CA ARG A 31 -6.04 10.84 10.85
C ARG A 31 -6.14 11.87 9.71
N GLY A 32 -7.10 12.79 9.77
CA GLY A 32 -7.22 13.90 8.79
C GLY A 32 -6.00 14.82 8.80
N GLU A 33 -5.47 15.17 9.98
CA GLU A 33 -4.23 15.96 10.13
C GLU A 33 -3.04 15.20 9.53
N ILE A 34 -2.90 13.90 9.81
CA ILE A 34 -1.86 13.03 9.25
C ILE A 34 -1.92 13.00 7.73
N LEU A 35 -3.10 12.77 7.14
CA LEU A 35 -3.28 12.74 5.68
C LEU A 35 -2.95 14.09 5.03
N TYR A 36 -3.29 15.19 5.69
CA TYR A 36 -2.91 16.53 5.22
C TYR A 36 -1.39 16.72 5.24
N ASP A 37 -0.71 16.31 6.31
CA ASP A 37 0.73 16.44 6.43
C ASP A 37 1.48 15.54 5.44
N LEU A 38 1.00 14.31 5.21
CA LEU A 38 1.54 13.40 4.19
C LEU A 38 1.41 13.99 2.78
N GLN A 39 0.28 14.64 2.48
CA GLN A 39 0.11 15.35 1.20
C GLN A 39 1.08 16.53 1.10
N ARG A 40 1.12 17.37 2.13
CA ARG A 40 1.90 18.60 2.13
C ARG A 40 3.39 18.36 2.03
N TYR A 41 3.91 17.37 2.74
CA TYR A 41 5.35 17.20 2.95
C TYR A 41 5.96 16.04 2.17
N ALA A 42 5.15 15.13 1.60
CA ALA A 42 5.68 13.95 0.94
C ALA A 42 5.01 13.63 -0.40
N TYR A 43 3.72 13.27 -0.43
CA TYR A 43 3.13 12.66 -1.62
C TYR A 43 2.41 13.63 -2.56
N GLY A 44 2.24 14.90 -2.17
CA GLY A 44 1.49 15.90 -2.91
C GLY A 44 -0.01 15.86 -2.61
N PHE A 45 -0.71 16.92 -2.99
CA PHE A 45 -2.15 17.02 -2.79
C PHE A 45 -2.90 16.11 -3.76
N LEU A 46 -3.97 15.51 -3.27
CA LEU A 46 -4.85 14.65 -4.07
C LEU A 46 -5.27 15.34 -5.36
N PRO A 47 -5.20 14.66 -6.51
CA PRO A 47 -5.71 15.21 -7.75
C PRO A 47 -7.23 15.36 -7.68
N PRO A 48 -7.84 16.17 -8.58
CA PRO A 48 -9.29 16.26 -8.68
C PRO A 48 -9.94 14.88 -8.85
N GLU A 49 -11.10 14.70 -8.20
CA GLU A 49 -11.89 13.49 -8.40
C GLU A 49 -12.53 13.46 -9.80
N PRO A 50 -12.60 12.29 -10.44
CA PRO A 50 -13.39 12.15 -11.65
C PRO A 50 -14.88 12.35 -11.36
N LEU A 51 -15.61 12.94 -12.28
CA LEU A 51 -17.06 13.07 -12.21
C LEU A 51 -17.76 11.71 -12.28
N THR A 52 -17.11 10.76 -12.98
CA THR A 52 -17.60 9.40 -13.16
C THR A 52 -16.44 8.44 -13.29
N VAL A 53 -16.56 7.31 -12.62
CA VAL A 53 -15.73 6.11 -12.82
C VAL A 53 -16.68 5.03 -13.34
N ARG A 54 -16.35 4.41 -14.48
CA ARG A 54 -17.18 3.35 -15.04
C ARG A 54 -16.38 2.39 -15.91
N GLU A 55 -16.86 1.17 -15.97
CA GLU A 55 -16.38 0.21 -16.95
C GLU A 55 -16.80 0.66 -18.36
N LYS A 56 -15.85 0.73 -19.29
CA LYS A 56 -16.06 1.06 -20.68
C LYS A 56 -16.19 -0.18 -21.54
N ALA A 57 -15.37 -1.19 -21.28
CA ALA A 57 -15.34 -2.43 -22.01
C ALA A 57 -14.84 -3.58 -21.14
N ARG A 58 -15.34 -4.79 -21.39
CA ARG A 58 -14.90 -6.02 -20.74
C ARG A 58 -14.84 -7.14 -21.76
N VAL A 59 -13.71 -7.82 -21.80
CA VAL A 59 -13.54 -9.06 -22.56
C VAL A 59 -12.96 -10.13 -21.64
N GLY A 60 -13.42 -11.37 -21.76
CA GLY A 60 -12.97 -12.40 -20.85
C GLY A 60 -13.15 -13.80 -21.40
N TYR A 61 -12.46 -14.75 -20.76
CA TYR A 61 -12.52 -16.17 -21.06
C TYR A 61 -12.35 -17.02 -19.79
N ASP A 62 -12.88 -18.23 -19.84
CA ASP A 62 -12.74 -19.20 -18.76
C ASP A 62 -11.46 -20.02 -18.96
N SER A 63 -10.77 -20.31 -17.88
CA SER A 63 -9.48 -20.99 -17.85
C SER A 63 -9.34 -21.91 -16.62
N GLY A 64 -8.18 -22.57 -16.50
CA GLY A 64 -7.90 -23.40 -15.33
C GLY A 64 -8.78 -24.66 -15.28
N TRP A 65 -8.75 -25.49 -16.33
CA TRP A 65 -9.58 -26.71 -16.45
C TRP A 65 -9.20 -27.76 -15.42
N GLY A 66 -10.17 -28.16 -14.60
CA GLY A 66 -10.00 -29.21 -13.62
C GLY A 66 -10.17 -30.62 -14.20
N MET A 67 -9.95 -31.65 -13.35
CA MET A 67 -10.15 -33.04 -13.74
C MET A 67 -11.63 -33.40 -14.04
N ASP A 68 -12.57 -32.56 -13.59
CA ASP A 68 -14.00 -32.64 -13.88
C ASP A 68 -14.37 -32.04 -15.26
N GLY A 69 -13.39 -31.56 -16.02
CA GLY A 69 -13.58 -30.94 -17.32
C GLY A 69 -14.26 -29.58 -17.29
N LYS A 70 -14.29 -28.90 -16.11
CA LYS A 70 -14.86 -27.55 -15.96
C LYS A 70 -13.77 -26.52 -15.68
N PRO A 71 -13.95 -25.28 -16.17
CA PRO A 71 -13.04 -24.21 -15.82
C PRO A 71 -13.24 -23.79 -14.35
N HIS A 72 -12.16 -23.41 -13.68
CA HIS A 72 -12.18 -22.91 -12.30
C HIS A 72 -11.90 -21.42 -12.18
N THR A 73 -11.48 -20.80 -13.28
CA THR A 73 -10.99 -19.42 -13.29
C THR A 73 -11.65 -18.62 -14.41
N ARG A 74 -12.07 -17.42 -14.13
CA ARG A 74 -12.46 -16.41 -15.11
C ARG A 74 -11.36 -15.37 -15.20
N VAL A 75 -10.86 -15.13 -16.41
CA VAL A 75 -9.86 -14.09 -16.73
C VAL A 75 -10.53 -13.02 -17.55
N GLU A 76 -10.42 -11.76 -17.13
CA GLU A 76 -11.05 -10.63 -17.77
C GLU A 76 -10.06 -9.47 -17.96
N LEU A 77 -10.08 -8.83 -19.12
CA LEU A 77 -9.44 -7.56 -19.38
C LEU A 77 -10.55 -6.50 -19.43
N ILE A 78 -10.44 -5.51 -18.55
CA ILE A 78 -11.46 -4.49 -18.33
C ILE A 78 -10.82 -3.13 -18.63
N GLU A 79 -11.48 -2.31 -19.45
CA GLU A 79 -11.12 -0.90 -19.63
C GLU A 79 -11.95 -0.05 -18.68
N LEU A 80 -11.28 0.64 -17.76
CA LEU A 80 -11.90 1.60 -16.84
C LEU A 80 -11.81 3.00 -17.45
N GLU A 81 -12.94 3.71 -17.49
CA GLU A 81 -13.04 5.08 -17.97
C GLU A 81 -13.27 6.04 -16.82
N LEU A 82 -12.40 7.05 -16.72
CA LEU A 82 -12.46 8.15 -15.78
C LEU A 82 -12.85 9.42 -16.52
N ILE A 83 -13.97 10.03 -16.16
CA ILE A 83 -14.49 11.25 -16.77
C ILE A 83 -14.20 12.44 -15.85
N TYR A 84 -13.42 13.38 -16.32
CA TYR A 84 -13.07 14.62 -15.62
C TYR A 84 -13.69 15.83 -16.37
N PRO A 85 -13.79 17.01 -15.72
CA PRO A 85 -14.20 18.23 -16.42
C PRO A 85 -13.34 18.57 -17.62
N ASN A 86 -12.04 18.22 -17.57
CA ASN A 86 -11.04 18.56 -18.58
C ASN A 86 -10.83 17.46 -19.64
N GLY A 87 -11.52 16.32 -19.54
CA GLY A 87 -11.36 15.24 -20.50
C GLY A 87 -11.66 13.86 -19.94
N ILE A 88 -11.38 12.85 -20.75
CA ILE A 88 -11.62 11.44 -20.42
C ILE A 88 -10.28 10.73 -20.44
N TYR A 89 -10.04 9.89 -19.43
CA TYR A 89 -8.93 8.97 -19.43
C TYR A 89 -9.40 7.54 -19.29
N THR A 90 -8.77 6.62 -20.04
CA THR A 90 -9.11 5.19 -19.99
C THR A 90 -7.83 4.39 -19.81
N PHE A 91 -7.85 3.40 -18.93
CA PHE A 91 -6.75 2.46 -18.76
C PHE A 91 -7.27 1.04 -18.53
N PRO A 92 -6.54 0.01 -18.98
CA PRO A 92 -6.93 -1.39 -18.77
C PRO A 92 -6.47 -1.87 -17.39
N PHE A 93 -7.23 -2.81 -16.84
CA PHE A 93 -6.76 -3.68 -15.76
C PHE A 93 -7.20 -5.12 -16.03
N LYS A 94 -6.48 -6.09 -15.46
CA LYS A 94 -6.78 -7.51 -15.61
C LYS A 94 -7.35 -8.04 -14.31
N LEU A 95 -8.52 -8.66 -14.39
CA LEU A 95 -9.18 -9.33 -13.29
C LEU A 95 -9.10 -10.85 -13.51
N ILE A 96 -8.64 -11.57 -12.48
CA ILE A 96 -8.64 -13.03 -12.43
C ILE A 96 -9.44 -13.43 -11.20
N ARG A 97 -10.53 -14.19 -11.39
CA ARG A 97 -11.40 -14.59 -10.29
C ARG A 97 -11.75 -16.07 -10.30
N PRO A 98 -11.98 -16.68 -9.11
CA PRO A 98 -12.47 -18.04 -9.02
C PRO A 98 -13.90 -18.15 -9.54
N LEU A 99 -14.18 -19.21 -10.28
CA LEU A 99 -15.54 -19.59 -10.64
C LEU A 99 -16.18 -20.39 -9.50
N GLY A 100 -17.49 -20.21 -9.29
CA GLY A 100 -18.25 -20.94 -8.28
C GLY A 100 -18.18 -20.34 -6.87
N ILE A 101 -17.53 -19.20 -6.68
CA ILE A 101 -17.57 -18.37 -5.47
C ILE A 101 -18.32 -17.09 -5.82
N GLU A 102 -19.43 -16.85 -5.13
CA GLU A 102 -20.35 -15.75 -5.45
C GLU A 102 -19.72 -14.38 -5.13
N THR A 103 -19.13 -14.25 -3.93
CA THR A 103 -18.47 -13.01 -3.46
C THR A 103 -17.06 -13.32 -2.93
N PRO A 104 -16.06 -13.53 -3.82
CA PRO A 104 -14.69 -13.78 -3.38
C PRO A 104 -14.07 -12.52 -2.75
N PRO A 105 -13.15 -12.67 -1.77
CA PRO A 105 -12.22 -11.60 -1.39
C PRO A 105 -11.49 -11.04 -2.61
N LEU A 106 -11.19 -9.74 -2.58
CA LEU A 106 -10.53 -9.04 -3.69
C LEU A 106 -9.13 -8.55 -3.28
N LEU A 107 -8.13 -8.87 -4.09
CA LEU A 107 -6.79 -8.28 -4.01
C LEU A 107 -6.57 -7.38 -5.21
N VAL A 108 -6.23 -6.10 -4.97
CA VAL A 108 -5.80 -5.17 -6.02
C VAL A 108 -4.28 -5.02 -5.93
N THR A 109 -3.58 -5.22 -7.04
CA THR A 109 -2.12 -5.08 -7.12
C THR A 109 -1.70 -4.26 -8.33
N ILE A 110 -0.49 -3.70 -8.29
CA ILE A 110 0.05 -2.84 -9.33
C ILE A 110 1.49 -3.23 -9.66
N GLY A 111 1.88 -3.04 -10.91
CA GLY A 111 3.25 -3.21 -11.38
C GLY A 111 3.54 -2.34 -12.60
N MET A 112 4.69 -2.49 -13.23
CA MET A 112 5.04 -1.70 -14.42
C MET A 112 4.23 -2.09 -15.65
N SER A 113 3.98 -3.41 -15.82
CA SER A 113 3.18 -3.97 -16.91
C SER A 113 2.35 -5.15 -16.40
N LEU A 114 1.22 -5.43 -17.04
CA LEU A 114 0.40 -6.60 -16.69
C LEU A 114 1.17 -7.91 -16.84
N GLU A 115 1.99 -8.03 -17.89
CA GLU A 115 2.86 -9.20 -18.11
C GLU A 115 3.86 -9.39 -16.98
N GLY A 116 4.54 -8.32 -16.55
CA GLY A 116 5.51 -8.34 -15.45
C GLY A 116 4.88 -8.74 -14.11
N ILE A 117 3.67 -8.26 -13.83
CA ILE A 117 2.94 -8.66 -12.62
C ILE A 117 2.68 -10.16 -12.64
N PHE A 118 2.11 -10.69 -13.71
CA PHE A 118 1.72 -12.10 -13.80
C PHE A 118 2.91 -13.06 -14.01
N ALA A 119 4.10 -12.55 -14.28
CA ALA A 119 5.32 -13.34 -14.23
C ALA A 119 5.76 -13.66 -12.78
N SER A 120 5.39 -12.81 -11.82
CA SER A 120 5.74 -12.95 -10.40
C SER A 120 4.56 -13.35 -9.51
N LEU A 121 3.37 -12.92 -9.84
CA LEU A 121 2.14 -13.27 -9.13
C LEU A 121 1.67 -14.66 -9.56
N PRO A 122 1.50 -15.62 -8.64
CA PRO A 122 0.88 -16.91 -8.94
C PRO A 122 -0.66 -16.81 -8.86
N PRO A 123 -1.37 -16.41 -9.92
CA PRO A 123 -2.80 -16.17 -9.84
C PRO A 123 -3.59 -17.43 -9.49
N GLU A 124 -3.10 -18.59 -9.92
CA GLU A 124 -3.71 -19.91 -9.61
C GLU A 124 -3.70 -20.17 -8.09
N GLY A 125 -2.65 -19.79 -7.37
CA GLY A 125 -2.57 -19.93 -5.92
C GLY A 125 -3.62 -19.09 -5.17
N PHE A 126 -3.93 -17.89 -5.67
CA PHE A 126 -5.00 -17.04 -5.12
C PHE A 126 -6.38 -17.58 -5.45
N VAL A 127 -6.61 -17.95 -6.72
CA VAL A 127 -7.88 -18.53 -7.17
C VAL A 127 -8.21 -19.83 -6.41
N GLN A 128 -7.22 -20.71 -6.17
CA GLN A 128 -7.40 -21.92 -5.37
C GLN A 128 -7.76 -21.63 -3.91
N LYS A 129 -7.32 -20.50 -3.36
CA LYS A 129 -7.72 -20.01 -2.03
C LYS A 129 -9.05 -19.22 -2.06
N GLY A 130 -9.70 -19.14 -3.22
CA GLY A 130 -10.97 -18.45 -3.39
C GLY A 130 -10.84 -16.91 -3.47
N ILE A 131 -9.67 -16.38 -3.79
CA ILE A 131 -9.39 -14.94 -3.85
C ILE A 131 -9.39 -14.48 -5.32
N ALA A 132 -10.07 -13.38 -5.60
CA ALA A 132 -9.96 -12.67 -6.88
C ALA A 132 -8.78 -11.68 -6.85
N VAL A 133 -8.12 -11.50 -7.99
CA VAL A 133 -6.99 -10.57 -8.14
C VAL A 133 -7.24 -9.63 -9.30
N ALA A 134 -7.23 -8.32 -9.02
CA ALA A 134 -7.23 -7.25 -10.01
C ALA A 134 -5.82 -6.65 -10.09
N ALA A 135 -5.25 -6.60 -11.29
CA ALA A 135 -3.91 -6.07 -11.52
C ALA A 135 -3.93 -4.95 -12.55
N LEU A 136 -3.28 -3.83 -12.21
CA LEU A 136 -3.15 -2.67 -13.10
C LEU A 136 -1.67 -2.32 -13.31
N ALA A 137 -1.37 -1.64 -14.43
CA ALA A 137 0.00 -1.32 -14.81
C ALA A 137 0.24 0.19 -14.81
N THR A 138 1.37 0.63 -14.22
CA THR A 138 1.73 2.06 -14.22
C THR A 138 1.92 2.59 -15.64
N ASN A 139 2.45 1.78 -16.56
CA ASN A 139 2.64 2.19 -17.95
C ASN A 139 1.32 2.53 -18.67
N ASP A 140 0.20 1.99 -18.20
CA ASP A 140 -1.14 2.28 -18.72
C ASP A 140 -1.83 3.43 -17.97
N ILE A 141 -1.20 4.00 -16.93
CA ILE A 141 -1.72 5.11 -16.11
C ILE A 141 -0.91 6.37 -16.37
N THR A 142 0.35 6.34 -16.00
CA THR A 142 1.38 7.35 -16.25
C THR A 142 2.74 6.72 -16.01
N ALA A 143 3.72 6.97 -16.86
CA ALA A 143 5.04 6.35 -16.82
C ALA A 143 5.76 6.59 -15.49
N ASP A 144 6.61 5.63 -15.12
CA ASP A 144 7.50 5.71 -13.96
C ASP A 144 8.74 6.56 -14.31
N ASP A 145 8.51 7.81 -14.70
CA ASP A 145 9.53 8.76 -15.14
C ASP A 145 9.01 10.21 -15.07
N TRP A 146 9.88 11.18 -15.36
CA TRP A 146 9.57 12.57 -15.71
C TRP A 146 9.27 12.68 -17.22
N PRO A 147 8.51 13.71 -17.64
CA PRO A 147 7.71 14.66 -16.88
C PRO A 147 6.30 14.12 -16.57
N PHE A 148 5.42 14.99 -16.00
CA PHE A 148 3.99 14.71 -15.77
C PHE A 148 3.13 15.13 -16.97
N ASP A 149 3.55 14.80 -18.19
CA ASP A 149 2.90 15.18 -19.45
C ASP A 149 2.41 13.97 -20.26
N ASP A 150 2.28 12.80 -19.61
CA ASP A 150 1.80 11.54 -20.17
C ASP A 150 0.55 11.01 -19.46
N GLY A 151 -0.08 10.03 -20.06
CA GLY A 151 -1.17 9.28 -19.45
C GLY A 151 -2.25 10.17 -18.84
N ILE A 152 -2.69 9.80 -17.63
CA ILE A 152 -3.74 10.51 -16.90
C ILE A 152 -3.33 11.94 -16.52
N CYS A 153 -2.04 12.22 -16.39
CA CYS A 153 -1.53 13.54 -16.00
C CYS A 153 -1.98 14.64 -16.96
N LYS A 154 -2.12 14.34 -18.26
CA LYS A 154 -2.64 15.28 -19.26
C LYS A 154 -4.05 15.77 -18.97
N VAL A 155 -4.84 14.93 -18.33
CA VAL A 155 -6.25 15.24 -18.00
C VAL A 155 -6.32 15.91 -16.62
N LEU A 156 -5.50 15.48 -15.68
CA LEU A 156 -5.46 16.03 -14.33
C LEU A 156 -4.90 17.45 -14.32
N TRP A 157 -3.84 17.71 -15.08
CA TRP A 157 -3.13 18.99 -15.10
C TRP A 157 -2.88 19.48 -16.53
N PRO A 158 -3.95 19.90 -17.26
CA PRO A 158 -3.83 20.36 -18.64
C PRO A 158 -2.97 21.62 -18.80
N GLU A 159 -2.87 22.44 -17.73
CA GLU A 159 -2.02 23.65 -17.69
C GLU A 159 -0.61 23.39 -17.14
N GLY A 160 -0.29 22.14 -16.80
CA GLY A 160 0.98 21.71 -16.23
C GLY A 160 0.90 21.31 -14.76
N HIS A 161 1.78 20.41 -14.36
CA HIS A 161 1.90 19.89 -13.00
C HIS A 161 2.69 20.86 -12.12
N GLY A 162 2.18 21.17 -10.93
CA GLY A 162 2.81 22.04 -9.95
C GLY A 162 3.57 21.27 -8.87
N GLY A 163 4.51 21.93 -8.19
CA GLY A 163 5.36 21.27 -7.18
C GLY A 163 4.64 20.75 -5.94
N ALA A 164 3.40 21.21 -5.68
CA ALA A 164 2.58 20.71 -4.59
C ALA A 164 1.58 19.63 -5.03
N ASP A 165 1.45 19.38 -6.34
CA ASP A 165 0.54 18.38 -6.88
C ASP A 165 1.02 16.96 -6.56
N ALA A 166 0.14 15.98 -6.78
CA ALA A 166 0.39 14.58 -6.48
C ALA A 166 1.62 14.02 -7.21
N GLY A 167 2.54 13.40 -6.49
CA GLY A 167 3.57 12.56 -7.07
C GLY A 167 3.02 11.25 -7.64
N LYS A 168 3.82 10.56 -8.45
CA LYS A 168 3.38 9.33 -9.15
C LYS A 168 2.85 8.25 -8.20
N LEU A 169 3.42 8.10 -6.99
CA LEU A 169 2.93 7.12 -5.99
C LEU A 169 1.47 7.38 -5.61
N LEU A 170 1.10 8.64 -5.41
CA LEU A 170 -0.28 9.00 -5.06
C LEU A 170 -1.22 8.83 -6.26
N ILE A 171 -0.80 9.20 -7.48
CA ILE A 171 -1.58 9.00 -8.70
C ILE A 171 -1.87 7.51 -8.92
N TRP A 172 -0.86 6.66 -8.83
CA TRP A 172 -1.03 5.21 -8.99
C TRP A 172 -1.92 4.61 -7.88
N GLY A 173 -1.74 5.08 -6.64
CA GLY A 173 -2.58 4.66 -5.50
C GLY A 173 -4.05 5.02 -5.71
N ARG A 174 -4.35 6.22 -6.23
CA ARG A 174 -5.71 6.63 -6.60
C ARG A 174 -6.32 5.74 -7.69
N CYS A 175 -5.54 5.37 -8.70
CA CYS A 175 -6.03 4.45 -9.74
C CYS A 175 -6.31 3.04 -9.20
N MET A 176 -5.54 2.55 -8.21
CA MET A 176 -5.90 1.33 -7.48
C MET A 176 -7.26 1.50 -6.76
N GLY A 177 -7.50 2.66 -6.16
CA GLY A 177 -8.77 3.01 -5.53
C GLY A 177 -9.94 3.01 -6.51
N TYR A 178 -9.78 3.58 -7.70
CA TYR A 178 -10.85 3.58 -8.72
C TYR A 178 -11.19 2.17 -9.22
N VAL A 179 -10.19 1.30 -9.42
CA VAL A 179 -10.43 -0.11 -9.77
C VAL A 179 -11.19 -0.82 -8.65
N MET A 180 -10.78 -0.62 -7.40
CA MET A 180 -11.48 -1.18 -6.24
C MET A 180 -12.94 -0.71 -6.18
N GLN A 181 -13.20 0.59 -6.31
CA GLN A 181 -14.53 1.17 -6.25
C GLN A 181 -15.46 0.63 -7.35
N ASP A 182 -14.97 0.53 -8.59
CA ASP A 182 -15.73 -0.02 -9.72
C ASP A 182 -16.09 -1.49 -9.48
N LEU A 183 -15.13 -2.30 -9.03
CA LEU A 183 -15.37 -3.71 -8.76
C LEU A 183 -16.34 -3.92 -7.58
N LEU A 184 -16.22 -3.16 -6.50
CA LEU A 184 -17.13 -3.27 -5.36
C LEU A 184 -18.55 -2.80 -5.71
N ALA A 185 -18.70 -1.79 -6.58
CA ALA A 185 -20.00 -1.30 -7.03
C ALA A 185 -20.79 -2.38 -7.79
N SER A 186 -20.14 -3.41 -8.34
CA SER A 186 -20.82 -4.55 -8.97
C SER A 186 -21.57 -5.45 -7.98
N GLY A 187 -21.19 -5.44 -6.68
CA GLY A 187 -21.70 -6.36 -5.66
C GLY A 187 -21.19 -7.79 -5.79
N GLU A 188 -20.21 -8.04 -6.66
CA GLU A 188 -19.66 -9.38 -6.93
C GLU A 188 -18.46 -9.76 -6.04
N PHE A 189 -18.08 -8.93 -5.06
CA PHE A 189 -16.92 -9.15 -4.19
C PHE A 189 -17.25 -8.93 -2.72
N ASP A 190 -16.48 -9.57 -1.84
CA ASP A 190 -16.59 -9.41 -0.40
C ASP A 190 -15.97 -8.07 0.03
N GLU A 191 -16.81 -7.08 0.31
CA GLU A 191 -16.39 -5.74 0.74
C GLU A 191 -15.66 -5.71 2.10
N THR A 192 -15.75 -6.78 2.88
CA THR A 192 -15.06 -6.90 4.18
C THR A 192 -13.62 -7.41 4.03
N ARG A 193 -13.27 -7.97 2.86
CA ARG A 193 -11.95 -8.55 2.56
C ARG A 193 -11.42 -8.03 1.23
N VAL A 194 -11.05 -6.75 1.23
CA VAL A 194 -10.51 -6.04 0.08
C VAL A 194 -9.08 -5.60 0.37
N GLY A 195 -8.12 -6.22 -0.31
CA GLY A 195 -6.70 -5.95 -0.10
C GLY A 195 -6.09 -5.09 -1.21
N CYS A 196 -5.06 -4.32 -0.85
CA CYS A 196 -4.09 -3.79 -1.81
C CYS A 196 -2.69 -4.29 -1.45
N ALA A 197 -1.88 -4.61 -2.48
CA ALA A 197 -0.53 -5.12 -2.27
C ALA A 197 0.44 -4.69 -3.38
N GLY A 198 1.73 -4.62 -3.03
CA GLY A 198 2.81 -4.39 -3.97
C GLY A 198 4.19 -4.54 -3.34
N CYS A 199 5.22 -4.57 -4.20
CA CYS A 199 6.61 -4.70 -3.80
C CYS A 199 7.41 -3.46 -4.19
N SER A 200 8.39 -3.06 -3.36
CA SER A 200 9.29 -1.96 -3.67
C SER A 200 8.51 -0.65 -3.86
N ARG A 201 8.68 0.07 -4.97
CA ARG A 201 7.88 1.25 -5.34
C ARG A 201 6.38 0.98 -5.33
N PHE A 202 5.96 -0.23 -5.70
CA PHE A 202 4.56 -0.64 -5.65
C PHE A 202 4.09 -1.00 -4.23
N GLY A 203 5.00 -1.38 -3.34
CA GLY A 203 4.75 -1.48 -1.90
C GLY A 203 4.50 -0.10 -1.26
N LYS A 204 5.29 0.91 -1.67
CA LYS A 204 5.03 2.32 -1.32
C LYS A 204 3.65 2.75 -1.83
N THR A 205 3.34 2.44 -3.12
CA THR A 205 2.04 2.73 -3.74
C THR A 205 0.89 2.06 -2.98
N ALA A 206 1.03 0.79 -2.58
CA ALA A 206 0.00 0.08 -1.82
C ALA A 206 -0.23 0.72 -0.43
N MET A 207 0.82 1.16 0.26
CA MET A 207 0.67 1.89 1.52
C MET A 207 -0.03 3.24 1.32
N VAL A 208 0.32 3.98 0.28
CA VAL A 208 -0.34 5.25 -0.08
C VAL A 208 -1.81 4.98 -0.44
N ALA A 209 -2.10 3.99 -1.29
CA ALA A 209 -3.47 3.59 -1.60
C ALA A 209 -4.23 3.25 -0.32
N GLY A 210 -3.66 2.42 0.55
CA GLY A 210 -4.27 2.06 1.83
C GLY A 210 -4.53 3.24 2.76
N ALA A 211 -3.65 4.24 2.79
CA ALA A 211 -3.84 5.43 3.60
C ALA A 211 -4.98 6.32 3.08
N PHE A 212 -5.07 6.52 1.76
CA PHE A 212 -5.99 7.47 1.15
C PHE A 212 -7.32 6.86 0.68
N GLU A 213 -7.36 5.53 0.41
CA GLU A 213 -8.55 4.82 -0.07
C GLU A 213 -9.16 3.94 1.03
N GLU A 214 -10.25 4.39 1.63
CA GLU A 214 -10.85 3.73 2.81
C GLU A 214 -11.49 2.38 2.49
N GLY A 215 -11.81 2.10 1.24
CA GLY A 215 -12.38 0.82 0.82
C GLY A 215 -11.40 -0.37 0.89
N PHE A 216 -10.09 -0.13 0.96
CA PHE A 216 -9.12 -1.19 1.24
C PHE A 216 -9.15 -1.56 2.72
N THR A 217 -9.63 -2.73 3.06
CA THR A 217 -9.70 -3.27 4.42
C THR A 217 -8.38 -3.89 4.88
N HIS A 218 -7.54 -4.33 3.93
CA HIS A 218 -6.25 -4.98 4.15
C HIS A 218 -5.17 -4.32 3.28
N VAL A 219 -4.13 -3.82 3.89
CA VAL A 219 -3.02 -3.14 3.20
C VAL A 219 -1.74 -3.94 3.39
N ALA A 220 -1.12 -4.39 2.30
CA ALA A 220 0.09 -5.19 2.34
C ALA A 220 1.24 -4.52 1.57
N SER A 221 2.35 -4.30 2.24
CA SER A 221 3.56 -3.68 1.69
C SER A 221 4.72 -4.65 1.75
N VAL A 222 5.42 -4.87 0.64
CA VAL A 222 6.58 -5.77 0.57
C VAL A 222 7.83 -4.99 0.21
N CYS A 223 8.88 -5.06 1.04
CA CYS A 223 10.19 -4.45 0.80
C CYS A 223 10.06 -3.00 0.28
N SER A 224 9.26 -2.18 0.95
CA SER A 224 8.94 -0.85 0.41
C SER A 224 9.89 0.26 0.84
N GLY A 225 10.68 0.07 1.88
CA GLY A 225 11.79 0.96 2.26
C GLY A 225 11.43 2.43 2.45
N CYS A 226 12.35 3.30 2.06
CA CYS A 226 12.22 4.77 2.14
C CYS A 226 11.00 5.29 1.37
N GLY A 227 10.18 6.15 1.99
CA GLY A 227 8.92 6.62 1.40
C GLY A 227 7.84 5.53 1.31
N GLY A 228 8.02 4.43 2.03
CA GLY A 228 7.08 3.34 2.25
C GLY A 228 7.05 2.97 3.73
N ALA A 229 7.35 1.70 4.04
CA ALA A 229 7.24 1.18 5.40
C ALA A 229 8.48 1.41 6.28
N SER A 230 9.61 1.90 5.78
CA SER A 230 10.81 2.07 6.60
C SER A 230 10.87 3.46 7.23
N LEU A 231 11.03 3.55 8.57
CA LEU A 231 11.32 4.81 9.25
C LEU A 231 12.51 5.50 8.59
N LEU A 232 12.42 6.81 8.46
CA LEU A 232 13.42 7.63 7.75
C LEU A 232 14.59 8.03 8.64
N ARG A 233 14.33 8.24 9.94
CA ARG A 233 15.32 8.66 10.92
C ARG A 233 16.18 7.49 11.38
N GLY A 234 17.53 7.66 11.33
CA GLY A 234 18.48 6.68 11.84
C GLY A 234 18.58 5.37 11.07
N LYS A 235 17.94 5.28 9.89
CA LYS A 235 17.94 4.07 9.05
C LYS A 235 19.27 3.84 8.35
N ILE A 236 19.48 2.61 7.89
CA ILE A 236 20.49 2.23 6.89
C ILE A 236 19.85 2.19 5.49
N GLY A 237 20.65 2.03 4.45
CA GLY A 237 20.20 1.91 3.06
C GLY A 237 19.68 3.24 2.48
N GLU A 238 18.60 3.16 1.69
CA GLU A 238 18.07 4.30 0.92
C GLU A 238 17.57 5.44 1.82
N THR A 239 18.11 6.63 1.60
CA THR A 239 17.75 7.85 2.32
C THR A 239 16.77 8.71 1.53
N VAL A 240 16.23 9.78 2.15
CA VAL A 240 15.43 10.79 1.44
C VAL A 240 16.25 11.45 0.34
N ALA A 241 17.57 11.69 0.56
CA ALA A 241 18.46 12.23 -0.46
C ALA A 241 18.60 11.28 -1.67
N ASP A 242 18.79 9.99 -1.42
CA ASP A 242 18.93 8.99 -2.49
C ASP A 242 17.65 8.87 -3.32
N ILE A 243 16.51 8.71 -2.66
CA ILE A 243 15.24 8.47 -3.37
C ILE A 243 14.77 9.71 -4.14
N THR A 244 14.94 10.92 -3.59
CA THR A 244 14.54 12.15 -4.29
C THR A 244 15.48 12.53 -5.42
N LYS A 245 16.74 12.12 -5.36
CA LYS A 245 17.70 12.27 -6.45
C LYS A 245 17.35 11.38 -7.65
N ASN A 246 16.94 10.12 -7.39
CA ASN A 246 16.72 9.11 -8.42
C ASN A 246 15.26 9.07 -8.89
N TYR A 247 14.31 9.31 -7.99
CA TYR A 247 12.87 9.12 -8.19
C TYR A 247 12.05 10.27 -7.58
N GLY A 248 12.54 11.52 -7.71
CA GLY A 248 11.86 12.68 -7.13
C GLY A 248 10.42 12.87 -7.59
N TYR A 249 10.08 12.37 -8.78
CA TYR A 249 8.72 12.40 -9.32
C TYR A 249 7.72 11.46 -8.61
N TRP A 250 8.19 10.58 -7.72
CA TRP A 250 7.28 9.80 -6.87
C TRP A 250 6.61 10.63 -5.79
N PHE A 251 7.21 11.76 -5.44
CA PHE A 251 6.82 12.66 -4.36
C PHE A 251 6.53 14.07 -4.88
N ASN A 252 6.03 14.94 -4.01
CA ASN A 252 5.97 16.36 -4.29
C ASN A 252 7.35 17.02 -4.11
N GLU A 253 7.48 18.29 -4.55
CA GLU A 253 8.75 19.01 -4.43
C GLU A 253 9.19 19.27 -2.99
N SER A 254 8.23 19.38 -2.04
CA SER A 254 8.54 19.61 -0.63
C SER A 254 9.37 18.48 -0.01
N TYR A 255 9.15 17.22 -0.41
CA TYR A 255 9.85 16.08 0.16
C TYR A 255 11.37 16.18 -0.03
N LYS A 256 11.81 16.67 -1.18
CA LYS A 256 13.24 16.87 -1.49
C LYS A 256 13.91 17.87 -0.55
N SER A 257 13.18 18.85 0.00
CA SER A 257 13.76 19.85 0.90
C SER A 257 14.28 19.25 2.23
N PHE A 258 13.83 18.04 2.57
CA PHE A 258 14.25 17.30 3.77
C PHE A 258 15.41 16.30 3.52
N ALA A 259 15.98 16.32 2.31
CA ALA A 259 17.05 15.37 1.92
C ALA A 259 18.29 15.44 2.83
N GLU A 260 18.68 16.65 3.24
CA GLU A 260 19.86 16.89 4.09
C GLU A 260 19.53 16.97 5.59
N ASP A 261 18.26 17.09 5.96
CA ASP A 261 17.80 17.19 7.34
C ASP A 261 16.46 16.48 7.54
N VAL A 262 16.50 15.16 7.57
CA VAL A 262 15.31 14.33 7.75
C VAL A 262 14.66 14.54 9.13
N ASP A 263 15.41 15.03 10.12
CA ASP A 263 14.90 15.28 11.47
C ASP A 263 13.92 16.46 11.50
N SER A 264 13.99 17.37 10.53
CA SER A 264 13.04 18.48 10.37
C SER A 264 11.75 18.10 9.64
N LEU A 265 11.67 16.91 9.01
CA LEU A 265 10.45 16.42 8.35
C LEU A 265 9.36 16.18 9.39
N PRO A 266 8.15 16.79 9.28
CA PRO A 266 7.10 16.67 10.28
C PRO A 266 6.41 15.30 10.33
N VAL A 267 6.65 14.45 9.33
CA VAL A 267 6.11 13.10 9.21
C VAL A 267 7.23 12.06 9.13
N ASP A 268 6.89 10.80 9.37
CA ASP A 268 7.76 9.66 9.10
C ASP A 268 6.90 8.45 8.71
N ALA A 269 7.47 7.31 8.30
CA ALA A 269 6.76 6.15 7.80
C ALA A 269 5.63 5.66 8.73
N HIS A 270 5.77 5.81 10.04
CA HIS A 270 4.73 5.42 11.00
C HIS A 270 3.45 6.29 10.88
N PHE A 271 3.51 7.49 10.33
CA PHE A 271 2.32 8.29 9.99
C PHE A 271 1.55 7.67 8.83
N LEU A 272 2.27 7.25 7.77
CA LEU A 272 1.66 6.57 6.63
C LEU A 272 1.01 5.25 7.07
N ALA A 273 1.71 4.46 7.88
CA ALA A 273 1.20 3.23 8.46
C ALA A 273 -0.03 3.48 9.35
N ALA A 274 0.03 4.48 10.25
CA ALA A 274 -1.06 4.83 11.16
C ALA A 274 -2.32 5.32 10.43
N ALA A 275 -2.18 5.97 9.26
CA ALA A 275 -3.30 6.40 8.44
C ALA A 275 -4.16 5.22 7.92
N VAL A 276 -3.65 3.99 7.96
CA VAL A 276 -4.40 2.77 7.64
C VAL A 276 -5.39 2.40 8.76
N ALA A 277 -5.09 2.73 10.03
CA ALA A 277 -5.94 2.37 11.17
C ALA A 277 -7.38 2.93 11.02
N PRO A 278 -8.43 2.14 11.34
CA PRO A 278 -8.45 0.88 12.10
C PRO A 278 -8.31 -0.39 11.23
N ARG A 279 -8.08 -0.26 9.93
CA ARG A 279 -7.99 -1.37 8.98
C ARG A 279 -6.68 -2.15 9.19
N LYS A 280 -6.57 -3.32 8.58
CA LYS A 280 -5.42 -4.21 8.79
C LYS A 280 -4.20 -3.80 7.94
N LEU A 281 -3.01 -3.89 8.52
CA LEU A 281 -1.74 -3.61 7.86
C LEU A 281 -0.80 -4.81 7.93
N LEU A 282 -0.19 -5.18 6.82
CA LEU A 282 0.90 -6.17 6.73
C LEU A 282 2.14 -5.51 6.13
N VAL A 283 3.28 -5.67 6.78
CA VAL A 283 4.58 -5.33 6.23
C VAL A 283 5.43 -6.60 6.09
N CYS A 284 5.82 -6.92 4.86
CA CYS A 284 6.72 -8.02 4.54
C CYS A 284 8.10 -7.48 4.19
N SER A 285 9.12 -7.98 4.86
CA SER A 285 10.52 -7.59 4.68
C SER A 285 11.38 -8.78 4.32
N ALA A 286 12.52 -8.52 3.68
CA ALA A 286 13.55 -9.52 3.39
C ALA A 286 14.81 -9.22 4.20
N TYR A 287 15.37 -10.22 4.86
CA TYR A 287 16.48 -10.04 5.81
C TYR A 287 17.74 -9.43 5.18
N GLU A 288 18.03 -9.75 3.92
CA GLU A 288 19.20 -9.28 3.19
C GLU A 288 18.95 -7.98 2.39
N ASP A 289 17.74 -7.44 2.44
CA ASP A 289 17.38 -6.19 1.77
C ASP A 289 17.72 -4.97 2.62
N PHE A 290 19.00 -4.75 2.86
CA PHE A 290 19.49 -3.63 3.67
C PHE A 290 19.20 -2.26 3.04
N TRP A 291 18.91 -2.21 1.73
CA TRP A 291 18.50 -0.97 1.07
C TRP A 291 17.13 -0.48 1.53
N CYS A 292 16.19 -1.41 1.72
CA CYS A 292 14.88 -1.13 2.29
C CYS A 292 14.88 -1.02 3.82
N ASP A 293 15.88 -1.59 4.49
CA ASP A 293 16.04 -1.62 5.95
C ASP A 293 14.90 -2.36 6.68
N PRO A 294 14.92 -3.69 6.69
CA PRO A 294 13.86 -4.51 7.28
C PRO A 294 13.63 -4.24 8.77
N PHE A 295 14.67 -3.77 9.47
CA PHE A 295 14.57 -3.46 10.89
C PHE A 295 13.76 -2.18 11.14
N HIS A 296 13.93 -1.16 10.28
CA HIS A 296 13.14 0.07 10.35
C HIS A 296 11.72 -0.14 9.82
N GLU A 297 11.49 -1.08 8.91
CA GLU A 297 10.15 -1.51 8.53
C GLU A 297 9.39 -2.15 9.71
N GLN A 298 10.05 -2.98 10.53
CA GLN A 298 9.45 -3.49 11.76
C GLN A 298 9.22 -2.38 12.81
N LEU A 299 10.16 -1.45 12.96
CA LEU A 299 10.02 -0.33 13.89
C LEU A 299 8.82 0.56 13.52
N THR A 300 8.52 0.71 12.23
CA THR A 300 7.32 1.41 11.75
C THR A 300 6.04 0.75 12.28
N CYS A 301 5.93 -0.59 12.18
CA CYS A 301 4.77 -1.32 12.70
C CYS A 301 4.55 -1.05 14.20
N ILE A 302 5.64 -0.98 14.97
CA ILE A 302 5.58 -0.69 16.42
C ILE A 302 5.21 0.77 16.67
N ALA A 303 5.85 1.71 15.99
CA ALA A 303 5.61 3.15 16.17
C ALA A 303 4.21 3.58 15.74
N ALA A 304 3.60 2.88 14.77
CA ALA A 304 2.23 3.13 14.32
C ALA A 304 1.16 2.46 15.21
N SER A 305 1.52 1.44 16.01
CA SER A 305 0.60 0.64 16.84
C SER A 305 -0.37 1.46 17.69
N PRO A 306 0.02 2.59 18.32
CA PRO A 306 -0.88 3.41 19.12
C PRO A 306 -2.15 3.88 18.36
N ALA A 307 -2.11 3.97 17.02
CA ALA A 307 -3.27 4.33 16.20
C ALA A 307 -4.41 3.30 16.26
N TRP A 308 -4.10 2.03 16.43
CA TRP A 308 -5.06 0.94 16.65
C TRP A 308 -5.46 0.87 18.12
N GLU A 309 -4.48 0.94 19.01
CA GLU A 309 -4.66 0.80 20.47
C GLU A 309 -5.62 1.86 21.03
N VAL A 310 -5.52 3.12 20.59
CA VAL A 310 -6.43 4.20 21.02
C VAL A 310 -7.88 3.92 20.67
N GLN A 311 -8.13 3.10 19.65
CA GLN A 311 -9.45 2.68 19.21
C GLN A 311 -9.93 1.40 19.90
N GLY A 312 -9.11 0.78 20.77
CA GLY A 312 -9.40 -0.45 21.50
C GLY A 312 -9.12 -1.71 20.68
N MET A 313 -8.30 -1.59 19.63
CA MET A 313 -7.85 -2.68 18.79
C MET A 313 -6.44 -3.15 19.20
N LYS A 314 -5.99 -4.28 18.64
CA LYS A 314 -4.64 -4.76 18.84
C LYS A 314 -3.76 -4.24 17.70
N GLY A 315 -2.84 -3.34 17.99
CA GLY A 315 -1.85 -2.90 17.01
C GLY A 315 -0.85 -4.01 16.68
N PHE A 316 0.42 -3.71 16.75
CA PHE A 316 1.48 -4.70 16.58
C PHE A 316 1.67 -5.54 17.85
N VAL A 317 1.58 -6.86 17.72
CA VAL A 317 1.71 -7.80 18.85
C VAL A 317 2.96 -8.66 18.68
N TYR A 318 3.80 -8.67 19.71
CA TYR A 318 4.94 -9.58 19.75
C TYR A 318 4.44 -11.01 20.07
N PRO A 319 4.86 -12.03 19.30
CA PRO A 319 4.51 -13.41 19.63
C PRO A 319 5.18 -13.80 20.96
N GLU A 320 4.40 -14.33 21.88
CA GLU A 320 4.93 -14.92 23.11
C GLU A 320 5.48 -16.32 22.83
N PRO A 321 6.76 -16.60 23.09
CA PRO A 321 7.23 -17.97 23.08
C PRO A 321 6.55 -18.71 24.22
N LYS A 322 6.09 -19.93 23.97
CA LYS A 322 5.50 -20.79 25.02
C LYS A 322 6.40 -20.85 26.24
N GLY A 323 5.98 -20.20 27.32
CA GLY A 323 6.65 -20.26 28.62
C GLY A 323 7.76 -19.23 28.88
N GLN A 324 8.00 -18.28 28.00
CA GLN A 324 8.93 -17.16 28.22
C GLN A 324 8.37 -15.91 27.55
N ASN A 325 8.34 -14.79 28.27
CA ASN A 325 8.08 -13.49 27.66
C ASN A 325 9.42 -12.88 27.21
N PRO A 326 9.75 -12.87 25.89
CA PRO A 326 11.03 -12.36 25.43
C PRO A 326 11.08 -10.82 25.41
N GLY A 327 9.96 -10.15 25.63
CA GLY A 327 9.84 -8.71 25.44
C GLY A 327 10.02 -8.26 23.99
N PRO A 328 10.05 -6.95 23.76
CA PRO A 328 10.23 -6.36 22.43
C PRO A 328 11.56 -6.78 21.78
N ARG A 329 11.48 -7.36 20.59
CA ARG A 329 12.62 -7.85 19.80
C ARG A 329 12.39 -7.75 18.30
N TYR A 330 13.45 -7.80 17.51
CA TYR A 330 13.33 -7.98 16.07
C TYR A 330 12.87 -9.41 15.72
N ALA A 331 12.16 -9.53 14.60
CA ALA A 331 11.81 -10.81 14.03
C ALA A 331 13.07 -11.60 13.66
N LYS A 332 13.00 -12.91 13.80
CA LYS A 332 13.99 -13.83 13.23
C LYS A 332 13.65 -14.09 11.77
N ILE A 333 14.64 -14.55 11.01
CA ILE A 333 14.42 -14.99 9.63
C ILE A 333 13.31 -16.07 9.59
N ASN A 334 12.36 -15.91 8.68
CA ASN A 334 11.16 -16.73 8.49
C ASN A 334 10.16 -16.70 9.67
N GLU A 335 10.19 -15.60 10.43
CA GLU A 335 9.22 -15.36 11.50
C GLU A 335 8.14 -14.36 11.06
N LYS A 336 6.91 -14.62 11.51
CA LYS A 336 5.75 -13.74 11.32
C LYS A 336 5.21 -13.31 12.67
N PHE A 337 4.85 -12.05 12.78
CA PHE A 337 4.11 -11.45 13.89
C PHE A 337 2.70 -11.12 13.38
N CYS A 338 1.73 -11.96 13.69
CA CYS A 338 0.40 -11.96 13.05
C CYS A 338 -0.78 -12.06 14.05
N GLU A 339 -0.55 -11.69 15.32
CA GLU A 339 -1.59 -11.78 16.37
C GLU A 339 -2.41 -10.49 16.54
N GLY A 340 -1.96 -9.37 15.97
CA GLY A 340 -2.63 -8.08 15.99
C GLY A 340 -3.27 -7.71 14.64
N ASP A 341 -3.71 -6.45 14.52
CA ASP A 341 -4.19 -5.86 13.28
C ASP A 341 -3.06 -5.30 12.41
N VAL A 342 -1.87 -5.18 12.99
CA VAL A 342 -0.61 -4.84 12.29
C VAL A 342 0.28 -6.08 12.29
N TRP A 343 0.52 -6.63 11.10
CA TRP A 343 1.37 -7.79 10.89
C TRP A 343 2.75 -7.40 10.39
N TYR A 344 3.73 -8.20 10.76
CA TYR A 344 5.08 -8.12 10.21
C TYR A 344 5.61 -9.51 9.87
N SER A 345 6.22 -9.66 8.69
CA SER A 345 6.86 -10.90 8.24
C SER A 345 8.28 -10.62 7.78
N LEU A 346 9.26 -11.37 8.31
CA LEU A 346 10.65 -11.30 7.88
C LEU A 346 11.06 -12.63 7.23
N ARG A 347 11.29 -12.62 5.93
CA ARG A 347 11.79 -13.80 5.20
C ARG A 347 13.31 -13.75 4.97
N GLU A 348 13.88 -14.86 4.62
CA GLU A 348 15.24 -14.97 4.07
C GLU A 348 15.33 -14.36 2.66
N GLY A 349 16.53 -13.99 2.23
CA GLY A 349 16.85 -13.48 0.90
C GLY A 349 16.78 -11.97 0.78
N GLY A 350 16.97 -11.50 -0.45
CA GLY A 350 17.07 -10.08 -0.80
C GLY A 350 15.77 -9.50 -1.35
N HIS A 351 15.92 -8.34 -2.01
CA HIS A 351 14.82 -7.54 -2.56
C HIS A 351 13.96 -8.31 -3.57
N GLY A 352 12.63 -8.19 -3.45
CA GLY A 352 11.67 -8.81 -4.36
C GLY A 352 10.41 -9.30 -3.66
N MET A 353 9.57 -10.02 -4.40
CA MET A 353 8.29 -10.54 -3.92
C MET A 353 8.11 -12.00 -4.38
N PRO A 354 8.80 -12.96 -3.71
CA PRO A 354 8.67 -14.39 -4.02
C PRO A 354 7.33 -14.96 -3.54
N GLN A 355 7.10 -16.24 -3.87
CA GLN A 355 5.89 -16.98 -3.49
C GLN A 355 5.54 -16.88 -2.01
N ALA A 356 6.55 -16.87 -1.13
CA ALA A 356 6.33 -16.79 0.33
C ALA A 356 5.63 -15.49 0.77
N ASP A 357 5.92 -14.37 0.10
CA ASP A 357 5.23 -13.10 0.38
C ASP A 357 3.79 -13.14 -0.13
N TRP A 358 3.56 -13.69 -1.32
CA TRP A 358 2.21 -13.89 -1.86
C TRP A 358 1.36 -14.81 -0.99
N ASP A 359 1.94 -15.90 -0.45
CA ASP A 359 1.25 -16.78 0.48
C ASP A 359 0.90 -16.06 1.78
N THR A 360 1.79 -15.21 2.29
CA THR A 360 1.54 -14.42 3.49
C THR A 360 0.43 -13.37 3.26
N ILE A 361 0.40 -12.74 2.09
CA ILE A 361 -0.66 -11.78 1.72
C ILE A 361 -2.01 -12.50 1.60
N ALA A 362 -2.04 -13.68 1.00
CA ALA A 362 -3.28 -14.46 0.93
C ALA A 362 -3.78 -14.90 2.31
N GLU A 363 -2.88 -15.34 3.21
CA GLU A 363 -3.19 -15.66 4.60
C GLU A 363 -3.76 -14.44 5.34
N PHE A 364 -3.12 -13.27 5.17
CA PHE A 364 -3.53 -12.02 5.77
C PHE A 364 -4.91 -11.55 5.30
N LEU A 365 -5.19 -11.63 3.99
CA LEU A 365 -6.47 -11.23 3.41
C LEU A 365 -7.63 -12.14 3.84
N LEU A 366 -7.35 -13.41 4.13
CA LEU A 366 -8.35 -14.38 4.57
C LEU A 366 -8.58 -14.37 6.08
N GLN A 367 -7.83 -13.57 6.84
CA GLN A 367 -8.05 -13.43 8.27
C GLN A 367 -9.40 -12.74 8.53
N ALA A 368 -10.19 -13.34 9.43
CA ALA A 368 -11.50 -12.83 9.84
C ALA A 368 -11.40 -11.53 10.65
#